data_a9fb531aabc844965b655fc5d6469fba
#
_entry.id   a9fb531aabc844965b655fc5d6469fba
#
_cell.length_a   1.000
_cell.length_b   1.000
_cell.length_c   1.000
_cell.angle_alpha   90.00
_cell.angle_beta   90.00
_cell.angle_gamma   90.00
#
_symmetry.space_group_name_H-M   'P 1'
#
loop_
_entity.id
_entity.type
_entity.pdbx_description
1 polymer ?
#
loop_
_entity_poly.entity_id
_entity_poly.type
_entity_poly.pdbx_seq_one_letter_code
_entity_poly.pdbx_strand_id
1 'polypeptide(L)'
;SCNYSSKIIEPIQSRCAVFRFRPLADDQVRSMVVSVADGEEIKLDADAADAIVHVSLGDLRKAITSLQVAASMDEHVTREIVYETTATAPPEELHRFFLACREDGFQPARRRLRELLDRFGLAGTDLINQLHRGLGDVPFLSESQKLAVTETMAEADYRMVEGGGEALQLDAMTARLCTLLSPDLQR
;
A
#
# COMPACT_ATOMS: atom_id res chain seq x y z
N SER A 1 -12.22 -4.38 -24.94
CA SER A 1 -12.05 -4.19 -23.47
C SER A 1 -11.44 -2.83 -23.18
N CYS A 2 -11.80 -2.24 -22.06
CA CYS A 2 -11.31 -0.93 -21.62
C CYS A 2 -11.29 -0.84 -20.09
N ASN A 3 -10.42 0.01 -19.54
CA ASN A 3 -10.37 0.27 -18.10
C ASN A 3 -11.40 1.32 -17.65
N TYR A 4 -11.84 2.18 -18.57
CA TYR A 4 -12.75 3.29 -18.27
C TYR A 4 -13.90 3.31 -19.27
N SER A 5 -15.09 2.86 -18.87
CA SER A 5 -16.28 2.88 -19.72
C SER A 5 -16.70 4.29 -20.13
N SER A 6 -16.42 5.30 -19.30
CA SER A 6 -16.71 6.71 -19.60
C SER A 6 -15.92 7.28 -20.79
N LYS A 7 -14.80 6.64 -21.17
CA LYS A 7 -14.00 7.04 -22.35
C LYS A 7 -14.47 6.39 -23.66
N ILE A 8 -15.45 5.48 -23.60
CA ILE A 8 -16.04 4.86 -24.80
C ILE A 8 -17.14 5.76 -25.30
N ILE A 9 -17.13 6.08 -26.59
CA ILE A 9 -18.16 6.91 -27.24
C ILE A 9 -19.55 6.25 -27.16
N GLU A 10 -20.58 7.05 -26.99
CA GLU A 10 -21.97 6.60 -26.83
C GLU A 10 -22.47 5.66 -27.96
N PRO A 11 -22.14 5.90 -29.26
CA PRO A 11 -22.54 4.97 -30.33
C PRO A 11 -22.02 3.53 -30.18
N ILE A 12 -20.89 3.33 -29.53
CA ILE A 12 -20.36 2.00 -29.24
C ILE A 12 -21.05 1.41 -28.00
N GLN A 13 -21.22 2.21 -26.94
CA GLN A 13 -21.90 1.76 -25.73
C GLN A 13 -23.34 1.30 -26.02
N SER A 14 -24.07 2.00 -26.89
CA SER A 14 -25.46 1.67 -27.24
C SER A 14 -25.61 0.40 -28.10
N ARG A 15 -24.51 -0.08 -28.72
CA ARG A 15 -24.52 -1.28 -29.59
C ARG A 15 -23.83 -2.47 -28.98
N CYS A 16 -23.30 -2.35 -27.76
CA CYS A 16 -22.55 -3.41 -27.08
C CYS A 16 -23.20 -3.78 -25.74
N ALA A 17 -23.15 -5.05 -25.39
CA ALA A 17 -23.45 -5.47 -24.02
C ALA A 17 -22.24 -5.11 -23.12
N VAL A 18 -22.52 -4.42 -22.01
CA VAL A 18 -21.47 -3.98 -21.08
C VAL A 18 -21.35 -4.99 -19.93
N PHE A 19 -20.22 -5.65 -19.85
CA PHE A 19 -19.85 -6.51 -18.74
C PHE A 19 -18.81 -5.80 -17.86
N ARG A 20 -19.14 -5.63 -16.58
CA ARG A 20 -18.26 -4.96 -15.61
C ARG A 20 -17.58 -6.02 -14.74
N PHE A 21 -16.27 -6.10 -14.85
CA PHE A 21 -15.44 -6.91 -13.97
C PHE A 21 -15.03 -6.08 -12.75
N ARG A 22 -15.21 -6.66 -11.57
CA ARG A 22 -14.77 -6.08 -10.29
C ARG A 22 -13.52 -6.81 -9.82
N PRO A 23 -12.69 -6.19 -8.96
CA PRO A 23 -11.66 -6.92 -8.23
C PRO A 23 -12.24 -8.15 -7.55
N LEU A 24 -11.48 -9.22 -7.47
CA LEU A 24 -11.90 -10.45 -6.77
C LEU A 24 -11.92 -10.22 -5.27
N ALA A 25 -12.74 -10.98 -4.57
CA ALA A 25 -12.73 -11.02 -3.11
C ALA A 25 -11.46 -11.73 -2.60
N ASP A 26 -11.01 -11.36 -1.40
CA ASP A 26 -9.76 -11.85 -0.83
C ASP A 26 -9.71 -13.38 -0.71
N ASP A 27 -10.81 -14.01 -0.34
CA ASP A 27 -10.95 -15.46 -0.25
C ASP A 27 -10.77 -16.16 -1.61
N GLN A 28 -11.27 -15.54 -2.69
CA GLN A 28 -11.12 -16.05 -4.05
C GLN A 28 -9.66 -15.95 -4.52
N VAL A 29 -9.02 -14.80 -4.27
CA VAL A 29 -7.59 -14.61 -4.59
C VAL A 29 -6.74 -15.61 -3.81
N ARG A 30 -6.98 -15.73 -2.49
CA ARG A 30 -6.27 -16.67 -1.61
C ARG A 30 -6.39 -18.12 -2.08
N SER A 31 -7.62 -18.56 -2.38
CA SER A 31 -7.86 -19.92 -2.87
C SER A 31 -7.10 -20.20 -4.17
N MET A 32 -7.08 -19.25 -5.09
CA MET A 32 -6.36 -19.40 -6.36
C MET A 32 -4.84 -19.43 -6.16
N VAL A 33 -4.30 -18.55 -5.31
CA VAL A 33 -2.85 -18.50 -4.99
C VAL A 33 -2.40 -19.82 -4.39
N VAL A 34 -3.14 -20.37 -3.41
CA VAL A 34 -2.83 -21.67 -2.81
C VAL A 34 -2.91 -22.79 -3.84
N SER A 35 -3.97 -22.82 -4.68
CA SER A 35 -4.11 -23.84 -5.73
C SER A 35 -2.97 -23.80 -6.75
N VAL A 36 -2.47 -22.62 -7.11
CA VAL A 36 -1.32 -22.48 -8.01
C VAL A 36 -0.03 -22.93 -7.32
N ALA A 37 0.16 -22.54 -6.05
CA ALA A 37 1.33 -22.95 -5.28
C ALA A 37 1.41 -24.48 -5.14
N ASP A 38 0.27 -25.14 -4.85
CA ASP A 38 0.18 -26.60 -4.78
C ASP A 38 0.48 -27.26 -6.13
N GLY A 39 -0.04 -26.70 -7.23
CA GLY A 39 0.19 -27.22 -8.59
C GLY A 39 1.61 -27.10 -9.09
N GLU A 40 2.33 -26.08 -8.64
CA GLU A 40 3.73 -25.79 -8.98
C GLU A 40 4.73 -26.31 -7.91
N GLU A 41 4.23 -27.04 -6.91
CA GLU A 41 5.05 -27.58 -5.78
C GLU A 41 5.80 -26.49 -4.98
N ILE A 42 5.25 -25.26 -4.94
CA ILE A 42 5.82 -24.14 -4.18
C ILE A 42 5.44 -24.27 -2.71
N LYS A 43 6.43 -24.24 -1.82
CA LYS A 43 6.20 -24.22 -0.38
C LYS A 43 5.78 -22.81 0.05
N LEU A 44 4.48 -22.62 0.31
CA LEU A 44 3.87 -21.33 0.65
C LEU A 44 3.36 -21.34 2.10
N ASP A 45 3.82 -20.40 2.91
CA ASP A 45 3.29 -20.20 4.25
C ASP A 45 1.89 -19.55 4.21
N ALA A 46 1.05 -19.84 5.22
CA ALA A 46 -0.30 -19.32 5.28
C ALA A 46 -0.35 -17.78 5.35
N ASP A 47 0.56 -17.17 6.09
CA ASP A 47 0.70 -15.72 6.21
C ASP A 47 1.34 -15.07 4.97
N ALA A 48 2.14 -15.82 4.21
CA ALA A 48 2.61 -15.41 2.89
C ALA A 48 1.46 -15.36 1.88
N ALA A 49 0.54 -16.33 1.92
CA ALA A 49 -0.67 -16.28 1.10
C ALA A 49 -1.53 -15.05 1.43
N ASP A 50 -1.68 -14.70 2.71
CA ASP A 50 -2.40 -13.50 3.15
C ASP A 50 -1.66 -12.22 2.72
N ALA A 51 -0.33 -12.21 2.74
CA ALA A 51 0.47 -11.10 2.22
C ALA A 51 0.27 -10.92 0.71
N ILE A 52 0.23 -12.00 -0.08
CA ILE A 52 -0.06 -11.94 -1.53
C ILE A 52 -1.45 -11.37 -1.79
N VAL A 53 -2.46 -11.77 -1.02
CA VAL A 53 -3.81 -11.19 -1.11
C VAL A 53 -3.76 -9.68 -0.86
N HIS A 54 -3.11 -9.27 0.23
CA HIS A 54 -2.97 -7.87 0.59
C HIS A 54 -2.29 -7.03 -0.51
N VAL A 55 -1.17 -7.49 -1.07
CA VAL A 55 -0.45 -6.72 -2.09
C VAL A 55 -1.14 -6.70 -3.44
N SER A 56 -1.98 -7.70 -3.73
CA SER A 56 -2.67 -7.84 -5.02
C SER A 56 -3.88 -6.92 -5.18
N LEU A 57 -4.54 -6.54 -4.10
CA LEU A 57 -5.73 -5.67 -4.09
C LEU A 57 -6.86 -6.23 -4.98
N GLY A 58 -7.07 -7.55 -4.98
CA GLY A 58 -8.08 -8.22 -5.79
C GLY A 58 -7.70 -8.43 -7.27
N ASP A 59 -6.48 -8.08 -7.68
CA ASP A 59 -5.93 -8.37 -9.01
C ASP A 59 -5.21 -9.72 -9.01
N LEU A 60 -5.87 -10.73 -9.60
CA LEU A 60 -5.34 -12.09 -9.64
C LEU A 60 -4.02 -12.20 -10.43
N ARG A 61 -3.86 -11.42 -11.50
CA ARG A 61 -2.61 -11.43 -12.27
C ARG A 61 -1.46 -10.93 -11.39
N LYS A 62 -1.67 -9.85 -10.65
CA LYS A 62 -0.70 -9.33 -9.70
C LYS A 62 -0.40 -10.36 -8.60
N ALA A 63 -1.43 -11.04 -8.07
CA ALA A 63 -1.25 -12.09 -7.07
C ALA A 63 -0.35 -13.24 -7.57
N ILE A 64 -0.64 -13.78 -8.76
CA ILE A 64 0.16 -14.87 -9.35
C ILE A 64 1.58 -14.39 -9.67
N THR A 65 1.74 -13.20 -10.23
CA THR A 65 3.08 -12.63 -10.48
C THR A 65 3.86 -12.45 -9.19
N SER A 66 3.23 -11.99 -8.11
CA SER A 66 3.89 -11.86 -6.80
C SER A 66 4.33 -13.21 -6.25
N LEU A 67 3.50 -14.26 -6.38
CA LEU A 67 3.87 -15.62 -6.01
C LEU A 67 5.09 -16.11 -6.82
N GLN A 68 5.07 -15.93 -8.15
CA GLN A 68 6.16 -16.34 -9.03
C GLN A 68 7.48 -15.63 -8.71
N VAL A 69 7.43 -14.31 -8.47
CA VAL A 69 8.63 -13.53 -8.10
C VAL A 69 9.16 -14.01 -6.75
N ALA A 70 8.31 -14.17 -5.75
CA ALA A 70 8.72 -14.64 -4.43
C ALA A 70 9.33 -16.06 -4.49
N ALA A 71 8.72 -16.99 -5.23
CA ALA A 71 9.22 -18.35 -5.43
C ALA A 71 10.53 -18.40 -6.25
N SER A 72 10.83 -17.38 -7.05
CA SER A 72 12.12 -17.29 -7.73
C SER A 72 13.27 -16.84 -6.83
N MET A 73 12.96 -16.24 -5.68
CA MET A 73 13.95 -15.79 -4.70
C MET A 73 14.31 -16.91 -3.69
N ASP A 74 13.32 -17.70 -3.30
CA ASP A 74 13.50 -18.80 -2.35
C ASP A 74 12.47 -19.90 -2.65
N GLU A 75 12.86 -21.18 -2.41
CA GLU A 75 11.96 -22.35 -2.55
C GLU A 75 10.83 -22.34 -1.49
N HIS A 76 11.02 -21.59 -0.41
CA HIS A 76 10.05 -21.41 0.66
C HIS A 76 9.57 -19.95 0.71
N VAL A 77 8.36 -19.72 0.23
CA VAL A 77 7.77 -18.39 0.18
C VAL A 77 7.22 -17.99 1.54
N THR A 78 7.89 -17.03 2.17
CA THR A 78 7.49 -16.43 3.45
C THR A 78 6.84 -15.06 3.24
N ARG A 79 6.17 -14.57 4.27
CA ARG A 79 5.54 -13.25 4.29
C ARG A 79 6.52 -12.11 3.98
N GLU A 80 7.72 -12.19 4.54
CA GLU A 80 8.79 -11.21 4.38
C GLU A 80 9.22 -11.09 2.92
N ILE A 81 9.47 -12.24 2.28
CA ILE A 81 9.86 -12.31 0.87
C ILE A 81 8.79 -11.66 -0.03
N VAL A 82 7.51 -11.91 0.26
CA VAL A 82 6.40 -11.30 -0.51
C VAL A 82 6.46 -9.77 -0.41
N TYR A 83 6.59 -9.19 0.79
CA TYR A 83 6.63 -7.74 0.95
C TYR A 83 7.88 -7.11 0.33
N GLU A 84 9.05 -7.73 0.50
CA GLU A 84 10.31 -7.24 -0.07
C GLU A 84 10.30 -7.26 -1.60
N THR A 85 9.77 -8.35 -2.20
CA THR A 85 9.74 -8.49 -3.67
C THR A 85 8.67 -7.67 -4.36
N THR A 86 7.63 -7.24 -3.64
CA THR A 86 6.50 -6.48 -4.22
C THR A 86 6.58 -4.98 -3.97
N ALA A 87 7.68 -4.47 -3.41
CA ALA A 87 7.83 -3.08 -3.00
C ALA A 87 6.60 -2.60 -2.20
N THR A 88 6.23 -3.36 -1.18
CA THR A 88 5.06 -3.06 -0.33
C THR A 88 5.46 -3.20 1.12
N ALA A 89 5.15 -2.19 1.93
CA ALA A 89 5.38 -2.23 3.36
C ALA A 89 4.24 -2.99 4.08
N PRO A 90 4.55 -3.86 5.05
CA PRO A 90 3.53 -4.49 5.89
C PRO A 90 2.66 -3.45 6.62
N PRO A 91 1.35 -3.69 6.82
CA PRO A 91 0.47 -2.75 7.52
C PRO A 91 0.98 -2.33 8.90
N GLU A 92 1.61 -3.25 9.63
CA GLU A 92 2.16 -2.97 10.97
C GLU A 92 3.29 -1.95 10.94
N GLU A 93 4.11 -1.96 9.88
CA GLU A 93 5.19 -0.97 9.73
C GLU A 93 4.62 0.43 9.41
N LEU A 94 3.55 0.49 8.61
CA LEU A 94 2.83 1.74 8.36
C LEU A 94 2.18 2.28 9.63
N HIS A 95 1.54 1.42 10.45
CA HIS A 95 0.99 1.80 11.75
C HIS A 95 2.08 2.30 12.71
N ARG A 96 3.25 1.65 12.76
CA ARG A 96 4.39 2.08 13.57
C ARG A 96 4.93 3.45 13.15
N PHE A 97 4.87 3.79 11.87
CA PHE A 97 5.22 5.14 11.42
C PHE A 97 4.27 6.19 11.98
N PHE A 98 2.95 5.98 11.92
CA PHE A 98 1.97 6.89 12.51
C PHE A 98 2.12 6.99 14.03
N LEU A 99 2.41 5.87 14.70
CA LEU A 99 2.65 5.86 16.13
C LEU A 99 3.89 6.69 16.50
N ALA A 100 4.99 6.54 15.74
CA ALA A 100 6.19 7.35 15.94
C ALA A 100 5.93 8.85 15.71
N CYS A 101 5.11 9.22 14.71
CA CYS A 101 4.68 10.60 14.53
C CYS A 101 3.92 11.13 15.74
N ARG A 102 3.11 10.29 16.39
CA ARG A 102 2.26 10.67 17.54
C ARG A 102 3.05 10.77 18.84
N GLU A 103 3.94 9.83 19.12
CA GLU A 103 4.53 9.62 20.44
C GLU A 103 6.02 10.00 20.53
N ASP A 104 6.79 9.72 19.46
CA ASP A 104 8.24 9.84 19.50
C ASP A 104 8.76 11.16 18.89
N GLY A 105 7.92 11.85 18.13
CA GLY A 105 8.27 13.11 17.47
C GLY A 105 9.03 12.93 16.15
N PHE A 106 9.50 14.07 15.60
CA PHE A 106 9.96 14.16 14.21
C PHE A 106 11.17 13.28 13.88
N GLN A 107 12.21 13.27 14.69
CA GLN A 107 13.46 12.57 14.32
C GLN A 107 13.30 11.04 14.30
N PRO A 108 12.63 10.38 15.26
CA PRO A 108 12.32 8.96 15.17
C PRO A 108 11.37 8.62 14.02
N ALA A 109 10.30 9.41 13.82
CA ALA A 109 9.37 9.21 12.72
C ALA A 109 10.07 9.32 11.35
N ARG A 110 10.94 10.33 11.19
CA ARG A 110 11.75 10.51 9.97
C ARG A 110 12.70 9.33 9.71
N ARG A 111 13.34 8.78 10.73
CA ARG A 111 14.18 7.58 10.57
C ARG A 111 13.36 6.40 10.11
N ARG A 112 12.22 6.16 10.74
CA ARG A 112 11.33 5.06 10.37
C ARG A 112 10.81 5.19 8.94
N LEU A 113 10.47 6.40 8.51
CA LEU A 113 10.06 6.65 7.12
C LEU A 113 11.17 6.27 6.12
N ARG A 114 12.42 6.63 6.42
CA ARG A 114 13.57 6.27 5.58
C ARG A 114 13.84 4.77 5.58
N GLU A 115 13.73 4.13 6.74
CA GLU A 115 13.85 2.67 6.85
C GLU A 115 12.80 1.95 5.98
N LEU A 116 11.56 2.48 5.89
CA LEU A 116 10.53 1.94 4.99
C LEU A 116 10.92 2.09 3.51
N LEU A 117 11.37 3.27 3.10
CA LEU A 117 11.82 3.51 1.73
C LEU A 117 12.98 2.59 1.34
N ASP A 118 14.01 2.52 2.18
CA ASP A 118 15.23 1.77 1.91
C ASP A 118 14.98 0.25 1.95
N ARG A 119 14.25 -0.25 2.96
CA ARG A 119 14.02 -1.68 3.14
C ARG A 119 13.14 -2.29 2.05
N PHE A 120 12.08 -1.59 1.66
CA PHE A 120 11.12 -2.10 0.68
C PHE A 120 11.33 -1.53 -0.73
N GLY A 121 12.36 -0.72 -0.95
CA GLY A 121 12.65 -0.13 -2.25
C GLY A 121 11.53 0.78 -2.78
N LEU A 122 10.86 1.53 -1.89
CA LEU A 122 9.70 2.36 -2.21
C LEU A 122 10.12 3.72 -2.75
N ALA A 123 9.41 4.20 -3.78
CA ALA A 123 9.40 5.63 -4.08
C ALA A 123 8.50 6.38 -3.07
N GLY A 124 8.76 7.66 -2.86
CA GLY A 124 8.00 8.46 -1.88
C GLY A 124 6.50 8.53 -2.19
N THR A 125 6.12 8.62 -3.45
CA THR A 125 4.72 8.59 -3.90
C THR A 125 4.06 7.24 -3.61
N ASP A 126 4.77 6.12 -3.79
CA ASP A 126 4.25 4.79 -3.48
C ASP A 126 4.04 4.61 -1.98
N LEU A 127 4.98 5.10 -1.16
CA LEU A 127 4.83 5.07 0.29
C LEU A 127 3.63 5.91 0.75
N ILE A 128 3.43 7.12 0.23
CA ILE A 128 2.24 7.95 0.54
C ILE A 128 0.96 7.21 0.17
N ASN A 129 0.90 6.59 -1.00
CA ASN A 129 -0.26 5.81 -1.43
C ASN A 129 -0.55 4.62 -0.50
N GLN A 130 0.50 3.96 0.02
CA GLN A 130 0.33 2.85 0.98
C GLN A 130 -0.11 3.37 2.35
N LEU A 131 0.48 4.46 2.86
CA LEU A 131 0.06 5.12 4.09
C LEU A 131 -1.41 5.57 4.03
N HIS A 132 -1.83 6.15 2.91
CA HIS A 132 -3.21 6.58 2.71
C HIS A 132 -4.19 5.40 2.74
N ARG A 133 -3.87 4.29 2.07
CA ARG A 133 -4.72 3.09 2.08
C ARG A 133 -4.86 2.48 3.47
N GLY A 134 -3.76 2.40 4.22
CA GLY A 134 -3.76 1.85 5.57
C GLY A 134 -4.30 2.81 6.65
N LEU A 135 -4.52 4.09 6.32
CA LEU A 135 -4.93 5.10 7.29
C LEU A 135 -6.29 4.79 7.97
N GLY A 136 -7.21 4.18 7.22
CA GLY A 136 -8.52 3.77 7.74
C GLY A 136 -8.43 2.84 8.93
N ASP A 137 -7.46 1.94 8.90
CA ASP A 137 -7.27 0.86 9.87
C ASP A 137 -6.39 1.25 11.07
N VAL A 138 -5.93 2.51 11.14
CA VAL A 138 -5.13 3.00 12.27
C VAL A 138 -6.06 3.27 13.46
N PRO A 139 -6.01 2.44 14.54
CA PRO A 139 -7.05 2.45 15.57
C PRO A 139 -6.95 3.63 16.54
N PHE A 140 -5.79 4.26 16.65
CA PHE A 140 -5.53 5.35 17.61
C PHE A 140 -5.75 6.75 17.02
N LEU A 141 -6.14 6.86 15.75
CA LEU A 141 -6.44 8.14 15.10
C LEU A 141 -7.95 8.40 15.09
N SER A 142 -8.34 9.60 15.50
CA SER A 142 -9.72 10.08 15.33
C SER A 142 -10.02 10.40 13.87
N GLU A 143 -11.30 10.44 13.51
CA GLU A 143 -11.72 10.79 12.14
C GLU A 143 -11.21 12.18 11.71
N SER A 144 -11.22 13.16 12.62
CA SER A 144 -10.66 14.50 12.33
C SER A 144 -9.16 14.47 12.06
N GLN A 145 -8.41 13.61 12.77
CA GLN A 145 -6.99 13.41 12.51
C GLN A 145 -6.76 12.72 11.16
N LYS A 146 -7.54 11.69 10.84
CA LYS A 146 -7.45 11.01 9.53
C LYS A 146 -7.69 11.97 8.37
N LEU A 147 -8.65 12.89 8.48
CA LEU A 147 -8.90 13.93 7.48
C LEU A 147 -7.69 14.86 7.31
N ALA A 148 -7.12 15.39 8.39
CA ALA A 148 -5.96 16.27 8.35
C ALA A 148 -4.69 15.56 7.83
N VAL A 149 -4.51 14.29 8.18
CA VAL A 149 -3.44 13.42 7.65
C VAL A 149 -3.60 13.23 6.15
N THR A 150 -4.81 12.95 5.67
CA THR A 150 -5.09 12.77 4.24
C THR A 150 -4.75 14.03 3.45
N GLU A 151 -5.17 15.22 3.93
CA GLU A 151 -4.86 16.50 3.31
C GLU A 151 -3.34 16.73 3.24
N THR A 152 -2.63 16.43 4.32
CA THR A 152 -1.17 16.59 4.40
C THR A 152 -0.45 15.66 3.43
N MET A 153 -0.90 14.41 3.30
CA MET A 153 -0.33 13.45 2.36
C MET A 153 -0.61 13.84 0.91
N ALA A 154 -1.84 14.28 0.59
CA ALA A 154 -2.21 14.73 -0.75
C ALA A 154 -1.37 15.93 -1.23
N GLU A 155 -1.09 16.88 -0.33
CA GLU A 155 -0.25 18.04 -0.63
C GLU A 155 1.21 17.61 -0.91
N ALA A 156 1.76 16.68 -0.13
CA ALA A 156 3.11 16.16 -0.35
C ALA A 156 3.23 15.40 -1.67
N ASP A 157 2.26 14.51 -1.96
CA ASP A 157 2.17 13.76 -3.22
C ASP A 157 2.12 14.70 -4.42
N TYR A 158 1.20 15.67 -4.40
CA TYR A 158 1.06 16.66 -5.47
C TYR A 158 2.37 17.41 -5.73
N ARG A 159 3.06 17.87 -4.67
CA ARG A 159 4.33 18.60 -4.82
C ARG A 159 5.45 17.74 -5.39
N MET A 160 5.50 16.45 -5.03
CA MET A 160 6.48 15.52 -5.61
C MET A 160 6.20 15.27 -7.09
N VAL A 161 4.93 15.09 -7.49
CA VAL A 161 4.54 14.91 -8.89
C VAL A 161 4.86 16.17 -9.73
N GLU A 162 4.72 17.37 -9.16
CA GLU A 162 5.09 18.65 -9.81
C GLU A 162 6.62 18.92 -9.81
N GLY A 163 7.43 17.95 -9.38
CA GLY A 163 8.90 18.03 -9.43
C GLY A 163 9.58 18.55 -8.15
N GLY A 164 8.84 18.64 -7.05
CA GLY A 164 9.43 18.92 -5.73
C GLY A 164 10.32 17.76 -5.28
N GLY A 165 11.47 18.11 -4.64
CA GLY A 165 12.42 17.10 -4.16
C GLY A 165 11.80 16.14 -3.16
N GLU A 166 11.79 14.84 -3.47
CA GLU A 166 11.13 13.78 -2.70
C GLU A 166 11.50 13.81 -1.22
N ALA A 167 12.79 13.79 -0.90
CA ALA A 167 13.25 13.76 0.48
C ALA A 167 12.75 14.96 1.31
N LEU A 168 12.72 16.16 0.70
CA LEU A 168 12.23 17.36 1.36
C LEU A 168 10.73 17.33 1.59
N GLN A 169 9.95 16.87 0.60
CA GLN A 169 8.49 16.79 0.73
C GLN A 169 8.08 15.74 1.77
N LEU A 170 8.74 14.59 1.81
CA LEU A 170 8.51 13.56 2.82
C LEU A 170 8.91 14.01 4.23
N ASP A 171 10.02 14.72 4.38
CA ASP A 171 10.43 15.31 5.66
C ASP A 171 9.41 16.37 6.13
N ALA A 172 8.95 17.25 5.22
CA ALA A 172 7.92 18.25 5.53
C ALA A 172 6.58 17.63 5.92
N MET A 173 6.14 16.61 5.17
CA MET A 173 4.96 15.82 5.50
C MET A 173 5.09 15.21 6.90
N THR A 174 6.20 14.52 7.19
CA THR A 174 6.44 13.89 8.50
C THR A 174 6.41 14.91 9.64
N ALA A 175 7.05 16.08 9.46
CA ALA A 175 7.02 17.14 10.46
C ALA A 175 5.60 17.63 10.74
N ARG A 176 4.79 17.82 9.70
CA ARG A 176 3.39 18.22 9.84
C ARG A 176 2.53 17.14 10.50
N LEU A 177 2.75 15.86 10.15
CA LEU A 177 2.07 14.74 10.80
C LEU A 177 2.40 14.67 12.30
N CYS A 178 3.66 14.84 12.69
CA CYS A 178 4.03 14.89 14.11
C CYS A 178 3.31 16.03 14.84
N THR A 179 3.17 17.21 14.23
CA THR A 179 2.42 18.33 14.81
C THR A 179 0.92 18.01 14.94
N LEU A 180 0.32 17.40 13.90
CA LEU A 180 -1.12 17.08 13.89
C LEU A 180 -1.48 15.95 14.86
N LEU A 181 -0.58 14.99 15.06
CA LEU A 181 -0.86 13.78 15.83
C LEU A 181 -0.40 13.88 17.28
N SER A 182 0.48 14.83 17.62
CA SER A 182 0.99 15.01 18.98
C SER A 182 -0.14 15.28 19.98
N PRO A 183 -0.20 14.55 21.10
CA PRO A 183 -1.19 14.77 22.14
C PRO A 183 -1.04 16.14 22.85
N ASP A 184 0.16 16.73 22.82
CA ASP A 184 0.45 17.99 23.54
C ASP A 184 -0.09 19.25 22.83
N LEU A 185 -0.40 19.18 21.54
CA LEU A 185 -0.92 20.29 20.75
C LEU A 185 -2.45 20.29 20.61
N GLN A 186 -3.13 19.36 21.26
CA GLN A 186 -4.60 19.25 21.29
C GLN A 186 -5.22 19.85 22.56
N ARG A 187 -4.43 20.59 23.39
CA ARG A 187 -4.90 21.29 24.60
C ARG A 187 -5.12 22.77 24.37
#